data_2e59487607ccaf33a2201441afddf12c
#
_entry.id   2e59487607ccaf33a2201441afddf12c
#
_cell.length_a   1.000
_cell.length_b   1.000
_cell.length_c   1.000
_cell.angle_alpha   90.00
_cell.angle_beta   90.00
_cell.angle_gamma   90.00
#
_symmetry.space_group_name_H-M   'P 1'
#
loop_
_entity.id
_entity.type
_entity.pdbx_description
1 polymer ?
#
loop_
_entity_poly.entity_id
_entity_poly.type
_entity_poly.pdbx_seq_one_letter_code
_entity_poly.pdbx_strand_id
1 'polypeptide(L)'
;LAVVWLELAQGLGLSARGVGFPGHFMVKVGLPKGQVVIDPFSGQSLSREELSERLEPYQRRSGLVDDFEAPIGLYLQATPPRDIIARMLRNLKEIHSSQQDWLRLIAVQDRLIILLPQAWGEYRDRGLAHASHGNAAQAVLDLEHYLVHAEEAYDIDAVAGRVAELRRAKS
;
A
#
# COMPACT_ATOMS: atom_id res chain seq x y z
N LEU A 1 -4.60 10.81 -8.68
CA LEU A 1 -3.96 11.99 -9.31
C LEU A 1 -2.57 11.66 -9.87
N ALA A 2 -1.65 11.07 -9.08
CA ALA A 2 -0.27 10.80 -9.52
C ALA A 2 -0.18 9.98 -10.83
N VAL A 3 -1.01 8.95 -10.99
CA VAL A 3 -1.05 8.15 -12.23
C VAL A 3 -1.49 9.00 -13.42
N VAL A 4 -2.46 9.90 -13.24
CA VAL A 4 -2.88 10.84 -14.30
C VAL A 4 -1.72 11.75 -14.70
N TRP A 5 -0.94 12.26 -13.71
CA TRP A 5 0.26 13.03 -14.00
C TRP A 5 1.31 12.24 -14.80
N LEU A 6 1.52 10.98 -14.45
CA LEU A 6 2.48 10.12 -15.15
C LEU A 6 2.06 9.85 -16.59
N GLU A 7 0.78 9.55 -16.82
CA GLU A 7 0.21 9.33 -18.16
C GLU A 7 0.29 10.60 -19.03
N LEU A 8 -0.08 11.75 -18.46
CA LEU A 8 0.01 13.03 -19.18
C LEU A 8 1.46 13.39 -19.51
N ALA A 9 2.38 13.21 -18.58
CA ALA A 9 3.80 13.46 -18.79
C ALA A 9 4.36 12.56 -19.90
N GLN A 10 4.01 11.27 -19.90
CA GLN A 10 4.39 10.32 -20.93
C GLN A 10 3.83 10.73 -22.30
N GLY A 11 2.54 11.13 -22.35
CA GLY A 11 1.90 11.62 -23.58
C GLY A 11 2.57 12.88 -24.17
N LEU A 12 3.20 13.70 -23.30
CA LEU A 12 3.98 14.88 -23.70
C LEU A 12 5.46 14.58 -23.96
N GLY A 13 5.88 13.31 -23.92
CA GLY A 13 7.28 12.90 -24.12
C GLY A 13 8.20 13.28 -22.94
N LEU A 14 7.66 13.59 -21.76
CA LEU A 14 8.44 13.92 -20.57
C LEU A 14 8.83 12.64 -19.81
N SER A 15 10.07 12.60 -19.31
CA SER A 15 10.51 11.52 -18.43
C SER A 15 9.99 11.76 -17.01
N ALA A 16 8.87 11.14 -16.66
CA ALA A 16 8.27 11.21 -15.33
C ALA A 16 8.28 9.86 -14.62
N ARG A 17 8.48 9.87 -13.31
CA ARG A 17 8.48 8.69 -12.43
C ARG A 17 7.70 8.98 -11.17
N GLY A 18 6.95 7.98 -10.69
CA GLY A 18 6.33 8.03 -9.37
C GLY A 18 7.36 7.81 -8.27
N VAL A 19 7.20 8.51 -7.16
CA VAL A 19 8.08 8.44 -5.99
C VAL A 19 7.25 8.20 -4.74
N GLY A 20 7.54 7.09 -4.04
CA GLY A 20 6.90 6.72 -2.78
C GLY A 20 7.47 7.49 -1.59
N PHE A 21 7.32 8.81 -1.58
CA PHE A 21 7.78 9.62 -0.47
C PHE A 21 6.98 9.36 0.82
N PRO A 22 7.61 9.38 2.01
CA PRO A 22 6.89 9.18 3.27
C PRO A 22 5.69 10.11 3.42
N GLY A 23 4.52 9.52 3.73
CA GLY A 23 3.26 10.25 3.85
C GLY A 23 2.61 10.70 2.54
N HIS A 24 3.38 10.90 1.47
CA HIS A 24 2.90 11.41 0.19
C HIS A 24 3.43 10.61 -0.99
N PHE A 25 2.65 10.55 -2.06
CA PHE A 25 3.14 10.02 -3.33
C PHE A 25 3.42 11.20 -4.26
N MET A 26 4.68 11.33 -4.68
CA MET A 26 5.17 12.44 -5.50
C MET A 26 5.40 12.00 -6.94
N VAL A 27 5.54 12.96 -7.84
CA VAL A 27 5.97 12.73 -9.22
C VAL A 27 7.30 13.46 -9.44
N LYS A 28 8.30 12.71 -9.92
CA LYS A 28 9.60 13.26 -10.30
C LYS A 28 9.69 13.34 -11.81
N VAL A 29 9.96 14.54 -12.33
CA VAL A 29 10.09 14.81 -13.75
C VAL A 29 11.54 15.16 -14.08
N GLY A 30 12.12 14.44 -15.07
CA GLY A 30 13.43 14.75 -15.60
C GLY A 30 13.38 15.93 -16.57
N LEU A 31 14.29 16.88 -16.40
CA LEU A 31 14.48 18.04 -17.27
C LEU A 31 15.91 18.03 -17.84
N PRO A 32 16.19 18.74 -18.94
CA PRO A 32 17.55 18.79 -19.53
C PRO A 32 18.64 19.28 -18.56
N LYS A 33 18.28 20.11 -17.57
CA LYS A 33 19.22 20.69 -16.61
C LYS A 33 19.02 20.17 -15.17
N GLY A 34 18.30 19.07 -14.98
CA GLY A 34 18.07 18.51 -13.65
C GLY A 34 16.77 17.77 -13.52
N GLN A 35 16.19 17.77 -12.33
CA GLN A 35 14.92 17.11 -12.04
C GLN A 35 14.07 17.99 -11.14
N VAL A 36 12.77 17.89 -11.25
CA VAL A 36 11.79 18.52 -10.37
C VAL A 36 10.91 17.46 -9.72
N VAL A 37 10.60 17.68 -8.44
CA VAL A 37 9.64 16.85 -7.69
C VAL A 37 8.36 17.65 -7.55
N ILE A 38 7.23 17.05 -7.91
CA ILE A 38 5.92 17.68 -7.93
C ILE A 38 5.01 16.92 -6.96
N ASP A 39 4.31 17.65 -6.12
CA ASP A 39 3.18 17.12 -5.37
C ASP A 39 1.96 17.06 -6.31
N PRO A 40 1.51 15.86 -6.72
CA PRO A 40 0.41 15.75 -7.69
C PRO A 40 -0.93 16.20 -7.13
N PHE A 41 -1.05 16.38 -5.83
CA PHE A 41 -2.28 16.86 -5.19
C PHE A 41 -2.42 18.37 -5.29
N SER A 42 -1.36 19.11 -4.97
CA SER A 42 -1.33 20.59 -5.06
C SER A 42 -0.90 21.10 -6.44
N GLY A 43 -0.20 20.27 -7.24
CA GLY A 43 0.43 20.67 -8.49
C GLY A 43 1.71 21.49 -8.31
N GLN A 44 2.16 21.67 -7.08
CA GLN A 44 3.36 22.49 -6.77
C GLN A 44 4.64 21.68 -6.92
N SER A 45 5.68 22.32 -7.45
CA SER A 45 7.03 21.81 -7.38
C SER A 45 7.62 22.07 -6.00
N LEU A 46 8.34 21.07 -5.49
CA LEU A 46 8.95 21.13 -4.16
C LEU A 46 10.46 21.30 -4.27
N SER A 47 10.98 22.23 -3.49
CA SER A 47 12.42 22.42 -3.30
C SER A 47 13.02 21.29 -2.45
N ARG A 48 14.35 21.21 -2.40
CA ARG A 48 15.03 20.24 -1.54
C ARG A 48 14.76 20.52 -0.05
N GLU A 49 14.69 21.77 0.32
CA GLU A 49 14.40 22.24 1.68
C GLU A 49 13.00 21.80 2.11
N GLU A 50 11.98 22.07 1.29
CA GLU A 50 10.59 21.66 1.55
C GLU A 50 10.43 20.13 1.65
N LEU A 51 11.17 19.39 0.83
CA LEU A 51 11.19 17.92 0.92
C LEU A 51 11.85 17.42 2.21
N SER A 52 12.94 18.09 2.65
CA SER A 52 13.60 17.76 3.92
C SER A 52 12.70 18.05 5.11
N GLU A 53 12.03 19.20 5.14
CA GLU A 53 11.07 19.56 6.18
C GLU A 53 9.90 18.54 6.27
N ARG A 54 9.38 18.10 5.13
CA ARG A 54 8.33 17.05 5.09
C ARG A 54 8.82 15.68 5.55
N LEU A 55 10.11 15.39 5.42
CA LEU A 55 10.71 14.14 5.81
C LEU A 55 11.01 14.05 7.32
N GLU A 56 11.35 15.17 7.95
CA GLU A 56 11.76 15.27 9.35
C GLU A 56 10.85 14.51 10.35
N PRO A 57 9.50 14.63 10.30
CA PRO A 57 8.62 13.92 11.23
C PRO A 57 8.72 12.39 11.11
N TYR A 58 9.07 11.88 9.94
CA TYR A 58 9.22 10.44 9.69
C TYR A 58 10.58 9.93 10.15
N GLN A 59 11.63 10.72 9.98
CA GLN A 59 12.97 10.42 10.48
C GLN A 59 12.98 10.37 12.02
N ARG A 60 12.34 11.33 12.67
CA ARG A 60 12.20 11.35 14.14
C ARG A 60 11.48 10.10 14.69
N ARG A 61 10.42 9.63 14.00
CA ARG A 61 9.67 8.43 14.43
C ARG A 61 10.45 7.12 14.27
N SER A 62 11.36 7.06 13.30
CA SER A 62 12.17 5.87 13.03
C SER A 62 13.46 5.80 13.86
N GLY A 63 13.68 6.73 14.79
CA GLY A 63 14.88 6.77 15.62
C GLY A 63 16.17 7.08 14.86
N LEU A 64 16.07 7.56 13.63
CA LEU A 64 17.19 7.90 12.74
C LEU A 64 17.71 9.34 12.97
N VAL A 65 17.48 9.90 14.17
CA VAL A 65 17.76 11.34 14.45
C VAL A 65 19.21 11.57 14.92
N ASP A 66 19.97 10.53 15.21
CA ASP A 66 21.38 10.66 15.62
C ASP A 66 22.32 10.05 14.55
N ASP A 67 23.16 10.90 13.96
CA ASP A 67 24.35 10.66 13.14
C ASP A 67 24.24 10.07 11.73
N PHE A 68 23.09 9.59 11.23
CA PHE A 68 22.94 9.16 9.86
C PHE A 68 21.66 9.73 9.22
N GLU A 69 21.70 10.99 8.80
CA GLU A 69 20.70 11.50 7.87
C GLU A 69 20.78 10.70 6.56
N ALA A 70 19.85 9.77 6.37
CA ALA A 70 19.73 9.09 5.09
C ALA A 70 19.54 10.14 3.98
N PRO A 71 20.40 10.15 2.94
CA PRO A 71 20.35 11.18 1.91
C PRO A 71 18.96 11.26 1.30
N ILE A 72 18.41 12.46 1.13
CA ILE A 72 17.07 12.68 0.56
C ILE A 72 16.88 11.94 -0.76
N GLY A 73 17.96 11.71 -1.51
CA GLY A 73 17.95 10.95 -2.75
C GLY A 73 17.42 9.52 -2.61
N LEU A 74 17.56 8.88 -1.44
CA LEU A 74 17.00 7.55 -1.19
C LEU A 74 15.46 7.57 -1.17
N TYR A 75 14.87 8.62 -0.62
CA TYR A 75 13.42 8.81 -0.59
C TYR A 75 12.84 9.29 -1.92
N LEU A 76 13.70 9.70 -2.85
CA LEU A 76 13.32 10.15 -4.19
C LEU A 76 13.58 9.10 -5.27
N GLN A 77 13.76 7.85 -4.89
CA GLN A 77 13.88 6.75 -5.84
C GLN A 77 12.55 6.49 -6.55
N ALA A 78 12.64 6.08 -7.81
CA ALA A 78 11.47 5.74 -8.59
C ALA A 78 10.77 4.51 -8.00
N THR A 79 9.48 4.62 -7.75
CA THR A 79 8.65 3.51 -7.28
C THR A 79 8.29 2.61 -8.47
N PRO A 80 8.50 1.30 -8.37
CA PRO A 80 8.08 0.37 -9.40
C PRO A 80 6.56 0.48 -9.69
N PRO A 81 6.11 0.33 -10.95
CA PRO A 81 4.68 0.41 -11.29
C PRO A 81 3.80 -0.52 -10.46
N ARG A 82 4.31 -1.72 -10.15
CA ARG A 82 3.63 -2.70 -9.29
C ARG A 82 3.31 -2.13 -7.90
N ASP A 83 4.26 -1.42 -7.30
CA ASP A 83 4.10 -0.85 -5.96
C ASP A 83 3.17 0.36 -5.97
N ILE A 84 3.14 1.11 -7.07
CA ILE A 84 2.17 2.18 -7.29
C ILE A 84 0.76 1.62 -7.29
N ILE A 85 0.51 0.54 -8.07
CA ILE A 85 -0.80 -0.12 -8.13
C ILE A 85 -1.17 -0.72 -6.78
N ALA A 86 -0.23 -1.40 -6.11
CA ALA A 86 -0.45 -1.95 -4.77
C ALA A 86 -0.88 -0.87 -3.77
N ARG A 87 -0.23 0.29 -3.78
CA ARG A 87 -0.60 1.42 -2.94
C ARG A 87 -2.01 1.93 -3.25
N MET A 88 -2.37 2.06 -4.52
CA MET A 88 -3.73 2.47 -4.92
C MET A 88 -4.79 1.47 -4.42
N LEU A 89 -4.52 0.17 -4.57
CA LEU A 89 -5.42 -0.87 -4.09
C LEU A 89 -5.54 -0.85 -2.57
N ARG A 90 -4.44 -0.63 -1.83
CA ARG A 90 -4.49 -0.49 -0.36
C ARG A 90 -5.32 0.71 0.08
N ASN A 91 -5.24 1.85 -0.61
CA ASN A 91 -6.11 2.99 -0.33
C ASN A 91 -7.60 2.66 -0.55
N LEU A 92 -7.92 1.92 -1.61
CA LEU A 92 -9.30 1.46 -1.86
C LEU A 92 -9.75 0.44 -0.80
N LYS A 93 -8.84 -0.45 -0.35
CA LYS A 93 -9.06 -1.39 0.75
C LYS A 93 -9.50 -0.66 2.02
N GLU A 94 -8.76 0.38 2.41
CA GLU A 94 -9.09 1.22 3.59
C GLU A 94 -10.49 1.87 3.44
N ILE A 95 -10.78 2.46 2.29
CA ILE A 95 -12.07 3.12 2.00
C ILE A 95 -13.22 2.10 2.11
N HIS A 96 -13.12 0.96 1.43
CA HIS A 96 -14.19 -0.03 1.43
C HIS A 96 -14.34 -0.73 2.78
N SER A 97 -13.23 -0.94 3.51
CA SER A 97 -13.24 -1.46 4.87
C SER A 97 -13.97 -0.52 5.83
N SER A 98 -13.66 0.78 5.80
CA SER A 98 -14.32 1.78 6.65
C SER A 98 -15.82 1.94 6.35
N GLN A 99 -16.22 1.70 5.11
CA GLN A 99 -17.62 1.74 4.66
C GLN A 99 -18.35 0.40 4.85
N GLN A 100 -17.65 -0.66 5.28
CA GLN A 100 -18.16 -2.04 5.37
C GLN A 100 -18.72 -2.56 4.03
N ASP A 101 -18.20 -2.06 2.90
CA ASP A 101 -18.55 -2.53 1.56
C ASP A 101 -17.75 -3.80 1.24
N TRP A 102 -18.22 -4.91 1.82
CA TRP A 102 -17.50 -6.20 1.78
C TRP A 102 -17.27 -6.71 0.36
N LEU A 103 -18.22 -6.51 -0.55
CA LEU A 103 -18.09 -6.97 -1.93
C LEU A 103 -16.96 -6.25 -2.66
N ARG A 104 -16.90 -4.91 -2.55
CA ARG A 104 -15.80 -4.14 -3.14
C ARG A 104 -14.49 -4.37 -2.43
N LEU A 105 -14.51 -4.53 -1.11
CA LEU A 105 -13.34 -4.86 -0.32
C LEU A 105 -12.70 -6.18 -0.80
N ILE A 106 -13.48 -7.26 -0.92
CA ILE A 106 -13.03 -8.56 -1.43
C ILE A 106 -12.45 -8.41 -2.84
N ALA A 107 -13.15 -7.71 -3.74
CA ALA A 107 -12.68 -7.49 -5.10
C ALA A 107 -11.35 -6.71 -5.19
N VAL A 108 -11.08 -5.81 -4.25
CA VAL A 108 -9.78 -5.11 -4.14
C VAL A 108 -8.70 -6.06 -3.62
N GLN A 109 -9.01 -6.86 -2.61
CA GLN A 109 -8.09 -7.83 -2.02
C GLN A 109 -7.73 -8.96 -3.01
N ASP A 110 -8.66 -9.40 -3.85
CA ASP A 110 -8.37 -10.31 -4.97
C ASP A 110 -7.25 -9.77 -5.87
N ARG A 111 -7.35 -8.48 -6.23
CA ARG A 111 -6.33 -7.82 -7.06
C ARG A 111 -4.99 -7.65 -6.33
N LEU A 112 -5.02 -7.37 -5.02
CA LEU A 112 -3.81 -7.30 -4.20
C LEU A 112 -3.10 -8.66 -4.14
N ILE A 113 -3.82 -9.75 -3.96
CA ILE A 113 -3.26 -11.10 -3.92
C ILE A 113 -2.67 -11.49 -5.28
N ILE A 114 -3.34 -11.18 -6.39
CA ILE A 114 -2.79 -11.40 -7.73
C ILE A 114 -1.50 -10.61 -7.92
N LEU A 115 -1.48 -9.36 -7.48
CA LEU A 115 -0.33 -8.47 -7.62
C LEU A 115 0.82 -8.88 -6.68
N LEU A 116 0.50 -9.31 -5.46
CA LEU A 116 1.42 -9.60 -4.37
C LEU A 116 1.13 -10.98 -3.75
N PRO A 117 1.39 -12.09 -4.46
CA PRO A 117 0.95 -13.44 -4.05
C PRO A 117 1.57 -13.94 -2.74
N GLN A 118 2.67 -13.33 -2.29
CA GLN A 118 3.32 -13.66 -1.01
C GLN A 118 2.96 -12.69 0.12
N ALA A 119 2.03 -11.77 -0.09
CA ALA A 119 1.51 -10.91 0.96
C ALA A 119 0.45 -11.65 1.78
N TRP A 120 0.87 -12.59 2.64
CA TRP A 120 0.00 -13.48 3.39
C TRP A 120 -1.08 -12.75 4.18
N GLY A 121 -0.78 -11.57 4.71
CA GLY A 121 -1.75 -10.70 5.39
C GLY A 121 -2.95 -10.32 4.52
N GLU A 122 -2.82 -10.27 3.19
CA GLU A 122 -3.96 -9.98 2.30
C GLU A 122 -4.95 -11.16 2.24
N TYR A 123 -4.47 -12.40 2.37
CA TYR A 123 -5.35 -13.58 2.49
C TYR A 123 -6.12 -13.56 3.82
N ARG A 124 -5.45 -13.26 4.94
CA ARG A 124 -6.12 -13.07 6.23
C ARG A 124 -7.23 -12.04 6.13
N ASP A 125 -6.91 -10.88 5.61
CA ASP A 125 -7.83 -9.75 5.54
C ASP A 125 -9.01 -10.04 4.59
N ARG A 126 -8.77 -10.76 3.46
CA ARG A 126 -9.85 -11.22 2.57
C ARG A 126 -10.72 -12.29 3.24
N GLY A 127 -10.11 -13.21 3.97
CA GLY A 127 -10.84 -14.20 4.76
C GLY A 127 -11.76 -13.56 5.79
N LEU A 128 -11.30 -12.54 6.51
CA LEU A 128 -12.11 -11.77 7.45
C LEU A 128 -13.25 -11.00 6.74
N ALA A 129 -12.99 -10.43 5.56
CA ALA A 129 -14.01 -9.78 4.76
C ALA A 129 -15.08 -10.78 4.25
N HIS A 130 -14.67 -11.98 3.82
CA HIS A 130 -15.59 -13.05 3.48
C HIS A 130 -16.45 -13.48 4.67
N ALA A 131 -15.86 -13.60 5.86
CA ALA A 131 -16.60 -13.93 7.08
C ALA A 131 -17.64 -12.85 7.41
N SER A 132 -17.27 -11.58 7.29
CA SER A 132 -18.18 -10.45 7.51
C SER A 132 -19.30 -10.36 6.47
N HIS A 133 -19.03 -10.82 5.24
CA HIS A 133 -20.03 -10.92 4.17
C HIS A 133 -20.94 -12.16 4.27
N GLY A 134 -20.68 -13.06 5.25
CA GLY A 134 -21.47 -14.30 5.43
C GLY A 134 -20.98 -15.48 4.60
N ASN A 135 -19.85 -15.38 3.89
CA ASN A 135 -19.25 -16.47 3.13
C ASN A 135 -18.23 -17.25 3.96
N ALA A 136 -18.72 -18.01 4.93
CA ALA A 136 -17.89 -18.78 5.85
C ALA A 136 -16.96 -19.81 5.15
N ALA A 137 -17.39 -20.36 4.02
CA ALA A 137 -16.58 -21.36 3.31
C ALA A 137 -15.29 -20.71 2.75
N GLN A 138 -15.42 -19.59 2.07
CA GLN A 138 -14.28 -18.89 1.49
C GLN A 138 -13.40 -18.26 2.58
N ALA A 139 -14.02 -17.76 3.65
CA ALA A 139 -13.32 -17.24 4.81
C ALA A 139 -12.36 -18.29 5.40
N VAL A 140 -12.84 -19.52 5.61
CA VAL A 140 -12.02 -20.62 6.15
C VAL A 140 -10.83 -20.91 5.23
N LEU A 141 -11.05 -21.01 3.91
CA LEU A 141 -9.97 -21.28 2.96
C LEU A 141 -8.86 -20.24 3.01
N ASP A 142 -9.21 -18.95 3.01
CA ASP A 142 -8.25 -17.86 3.05
C ASP A 142 -7.50 -17.78 4.39
N LEU A 143 -8.22 -17.93 5.50
CA LEU A 143 -7.61 -17.88 6.84
C LEU A 143 -6.68 -19.09 7.09
N GLU A 144 -7.03 -20.27 6.61
CA GLU A 144 -6.15 -21.43 6.68
C GLU A 144 -4.91 -21.27 5.79
N HIS A 145 -5.08 -20.71 4.60
CA HIS A 145 -3.94 -20.37 3.75
C HIS A 145 -2.97 -19.41 4.44
N TYR A 146 -3.49 -18.38 5.12
CA TYR A 146 -2.68 -17.48 5.93
C TYR A 146 -1.94 -18.22 7.05
N LEU A 147 -2.62 -19.07 7.84
CA LEU A 147 -2.03 -19.80 8.97
C LEU A 147 -0.87 -20.72 8.55
N VAL A 148 -0.96 -21.31 7.35
CA VAL A 148 0.12 -22.19 6.82
C VAL A 148 1.39 -21.42 6.47
N HIS A 149 1.28 -20.15 6.08
CA HIS A 149 2.42 -19.39 5.54
C HIS A 149 2.95 -18.30 6.46
N ALA A 150 2.23 -17.97 7.52
CA ALA A 150 2.56 -16.86 8.43
C ALA A 150 2.85 -17.37 9.86
N GLU A 151 3.66 -18.39 10.00
CA GLU A 151 3.91 -19.12 11.25
C GLU A 151 4.39 -18.25 12.43
N GLU A 152 5.05 -17.14 12.17
CA GLU A 152 5.56 -16.21 13.20
C GLU A 152 4.69 -14.98 13.42
N ALA A 153 3.49 -14.93 12.84
CA ALA A 153 2.64 -13.76 12.98
C ALA A 153 2.01 -13.69 14.38
N TYR A 154 1.94 -12.50 14.92
CA TYR A 154 1.43 -12.23 16.28
C TYR A 154 -0.05 -12.58 16.51
N ASP A 155 -0.84 -12.76 15.44
CA ASP A 155 -2.28 -12.95 15.46
C ASP A 155 -2.74 -14.38 15.11
N ILE A 156 -1.81 -15.34 15.04
CA ILE A 156 -2.09 -16.74 14.66
C ILE A 156 -3.18 -17.37 15.53
N ASP A 157 -3.08 -17.24 16.84
CA ASP A 157 -4.07 -17.83 17.76
C ASP A 157 -5.48 -17.23 17.57
N ALA A 158 -5.56 -15.93 17.34
CA ALA A 158 -6.82 -15.25 17.07
C ALA A 158 -7.44 -15.72 15.75
N VAL A 159 -6.62 -15.84 14.70
CA VAL A 159 -7.08 -16.33 13.39
C VAL A 159 -7.50 -17.79 13.45
N ALA A 160 -6.75 -18.67 14.14
CA ALA A 160 -7.10 -20.07 14.33
C ALA A 160 -8.42 -20.21 15.11
N GLY A 161 -8.61 -19.41 16.15
CA GLY A 161 -9.88 -19.33 16.88
C GLY A 161 -11.04 -18.95 15.97
N ARG A 162 -10.85 -17.96 15.10
CA ARG A 162 -11.87 -17.54 14.13
C ARG A 162 -12.24 -18.64 13.12
N VAL A 163 -11.26 -19.39 12.62
CA VAL A 163 -11.51 -20.56 11.75
C VAL A 163 -12.36 -21.59 12.47
N ALA A 164 -12.04 -21.91 13.73
CA ALA A 164 -12.81 -22.87 14.52
C ALA A 164 -14.27 -22.43 14.75
N GLU A 165 -14.51 -21.15 14.97
CA GLU A 165 -15.86 -20.57 15.07
C GLU A 165 -16.65 -20.70 13.77
N LEU A 166 -16.03 -20.34 12.64
CA LEU A 166 -16.66 -20.38 11.32
C LEU A 166 -17.05 -21.82 10.92
N ARG A 167 -16.24 -22.81 11.29
CA ARG A 167 -16.53 -24.22 11.05
C ARG A 167 -17.71 -24.72 11.88
N ARG A 168 -17.81 -24.28 13.15
CA ARG A 168 -18.92 -24.65 14.04
C ARG A 168 -20.25 -24.04 13.61
N ALA A 169 -20.24 -22.82 13.12
CA ALA A 169 -21.44 -22.14 12.64
C ALA A 169 -22.04 -22.74 11.37
N LYS A 170 -21.28 -23.60 10.66
CA LYS A 170 -21.71 -24.30 9.43
C LYS A 170 -22.27 -25.70 9.69
N SER A 171 -22.06 -26.25 10.90
CA SER A 171 -22.57 -27.54 11.35
C SER A 171 -23.97 -27.40 11.93
#